data_bfea5f5995fda27e1f997b97e2b13495
#
_entry.id   bfea5f5995fda27e1f997b97e2b13495
#
_cell.length_a   1.000
_cell.length_b   1.000
_cell.length_c   1.000
_cell.angle_alpha   90.00
_cell.angle_beta   90.00
_cell.angle_gamma   90.00
#
_symmetry.space_group_name_H-M   'P 1'
#
loop_
_entity.id
_entity.type
_entity.pdbx_description
1 polymer ?
#
loop_
_entity_poly.entity_id
_entity_poly.type
_entity_poly.pdbx_seq_one_letter_code
_entity_poly.pdbx_strand_id
1 'polypeptide(L)'
;MFAGKQTIDGDTAQVGPGVAKRLNILQLTYVSKIESCDPDKREIILERRAEGGVQVLKTKLPCLITMLEGSNEVRRGTIDDSLRAARAQIVTWSAKDAEIADLTKCGLKGSPTIVKKVFAPTPRTDRAKLIEPGKTAGDTAEAMIGAIFARSASLEEDMTKLASGF
;
A
#
# COMPACT_ATOMS: atom_id res chain seq x y z
N MET A 1 -7.33 -13.80 -11.28
CA MET A 1 -6.45 -14.10 -10.12
C MET A 1 -6.36 -12.85 -9.27
N PHE A 2 -6.48 -12.97 -7.94
CA PHE A 2 -6.39 -11.84 -7.01
C PHE A 2 -5.16 -12.00 -6.10
N ALA A 3 -4.52 -10.89 -5.79
CA ALA A 3 -3.45 -10.78 -4.82
C ALA A 3 -3.64 -9.52 -3.96
N GLY A 4 -3.04 -9.48 -2.80
CA GLY A 4 -2.95 -8.25 -2.02
C GLY A 4 -2.01 -7.24 -2.68
N LYS A 5 -2.13 -5.98 -2.29
CA LYS A 5 -1.28 -4.89 -2.79
C LYS A 5 0.20 -5.17 -2.55
N GLN A 6 0.55 -5.45 -1.31
CA GLN A 6 1.93 -5.66 -0.88
C GLN A 6 1.99 -6.31 0.50
N THR A 7 3.12 -6.90 0.86
CA THR A 7 3.40 -7.35 2.22
C THR A 7 3.94 -6.17 3.05
N ILE A 8 3.70 -6.21 4.36
CA ILE A 8 4.24 -5.19 5.29
C ILE A 8 5.73 -5.42 5.64
N ASP A 9 6.29 -6.56 5.26
CA ASP A 9 7.69 -6.88 5.57
C ASP A 9 8.68 -6.00 4.79
N GLY A 10 8.54 -5.98 3.47
CA GLY A 10 9.45 -5.26 2.59
C GLY A 10 8.78 -4.19 1.74
N ASP A 11 7.46 -4.07 1.76
CA ASP A 11 6.65 -3.08 1.02
C ASP A 11 6.97 -2.97 -0.48
N THR A 12 7.52 -4.03 -1.09
CA THR A 12 8.01 -3.99 -2.47
C THR A 12 6.93 -4.21 -3.53
N ALA A 13 5.74 -4.70 -3.14
CA ALA A 13 4.60 -4.97 -4.02
C ALA A 13 4.92 -5.90 -5.24
N GLN A 14 5.94 -6.73 -5.15
CA GLN A 14 6.46 -7.50 -6.29
C GLN A 14 5.80 -8.87 -6.49
N VAL A 15 5.13 -9.42 -5.47
CA VAL A 15 4.60 -10.79 -5.54
C VAL A 15 3.55 -10.93 -6.64
N GLY A 16 2.52 -10.09 -6.65
CA GLY A 16 1.48 -10.10 -7.69
C GLY A 16 2.06 -9.96 -9.10
N PRO A 17 2.78 -8.88 -9.38
CA PRO A 17 3.46 -8.68 -10.66
C PRO A 17 4.40 -9.81 -11.06
N GLY A 18 5.16 -10.35 -10.12
CA GLY A 18 6.07 -11.48 -10.36
C GLY A 18 5.33 -12.76 -10.79
N VAL A 19 4.21 -13.07 -10.15
CA VAL A 19 3.34 -14.20 -10.53
C VAL A 19 2.75 -13.98 -11.91
N ALA A 20 2.19 -12.79 -12.17
CA ALA A 20 1.60 -12.46 -13.47
C ALA A 20 2.62 -12.60 -14.61
N LYS A 21 3.84 -12.10 -14.39
CA LYS A 21 4.93 -12.23 -15.37
C LYS A 21 5.32 -13.69 -15.65
N ARG A 22 5.38 -14.51 -14.61
CA ARG A 22 5.72 -15.94 -14.77
C ARG A 22 4.63 -16.74 -15.48
N LEU A 23 3.36 -16.37 -15.25
CA LEU A 23 2.22 -16.98 -15.94
C LEU A 23 1.91 -16.36 -17.30
N ASN A 24 2.65 -15.33 -17.69
CA ASN A 24 2.44 -14.57 -18.94
C ASN A 24 0.99 -14.07 -19.08
N ILE A 25 0.42 -13.53 -18.01
CA ILE A 25 -0.91 -12.93 -17.98
C ILE A 25 -0.81 -11.43 -17.72
N LEU A 26 -1.86 -10.70 -18.13
CA LEU A 26 -1.96 -9.27 -17.88
C LEU A 26 -2.04 -8.99 -16.38
N GLN A 27 -1.51 -7.85 -15.95
CA GLN A 27 -1.55 -7.44 -14.55
C GLN A 27 -2.10 -6.03 -14.41
N LEU A 28 -2.86 -5.83 -13.33
CA LEU A 28 -3.42 -4.55 -12.93
C LEU A 28 -3.16 -4.37 -11.44
N THR A 29 -2.44 -3.33 -11.11
CA THR A 29 -1.98 -3.08 -9.74
C THR A 29 -2.70 -1.90 -9.10
N TYR A 30 -2.78 -1.90 -7.76
CA TYR A 30 -3.40 -0.82 -6.98
C TYR A 30 -4.88 -0.62 -7.31
N VAL A 31 -5.61 -1.72 -7.53
CA VAL A 31 -7.03 -1.68 -7.88
C VAL A 31 -7.86 -1.38 -6.63
N SER A 32 -8.68 -0.34 -6.73
CA SER A 32 -9.60 0.10 -5.67
C SER A 32 -11.01 -0.45 -5.86
N LYS A 33 -11.44 -0.64 -7.13
CA LYS A 33 -12.80 -1.07 -7.43
C LYS A 33 -12.87 -1.85 -8.74
N ILE A 34 -13.71 -2.86 -8.80
CA ILE A 34 -14.09 -3.53 -10.03
C ILE A 34 -15.45 -2.97 -10.44
N GLU A 35 -15.51 -2.30 -11.60
CA GLU A 35 -16.72 -1.70 -12.12
C GLU A 35 -17.61 -2.73 -12.79
N SER A 36 -17.03 -3.56 -13.65
CA SER A 36 -17.74 -4.64 -14.33
C SER A 36 -16.80 -5.77 -14.73
N CYS A 37 -17.36 -6.98 -14.80
CA CYS A 37 -16.66 -8.16 -15.30
C CYS A 37 -17.64 -8.93 -16.20
N ASP A 38 -17.26 -9.11 -17.45
CA ASP A 38 -17.99 -9.90 -18.44
C ASP A 38 -17.16 -11.13 -18.82
N PRO A 39 -17.46 -12.30 -18.23
CA PRO A 39 -16.71 -13.53 -18.50
C PRO A 39 -16.88 -14.02 -19.95
N ASP A 40 -18.05 -13.79 -20.57
CA ASP A 40 -18.34 -14.26 -21.92
C ASP A 40 -17.51 -13.51 -22.96
N LYS A 41 -17.40 -12.18 -22.79
CA LYS A 41 -16.53 -11.34 -23.61
C LYS A 41 -15.07 -11.38 -23.15
N ARG A 42 -14.79 -12.01 -22.00
CA ARG A 42 -13.50 -12.04 -21.36
C ARG A 42 -12.93 -10.63 -21.12
N GLU A 43 -13.76 -9.73 -20.62
CA GLU A 43 -13.43 -8.33 -20.38
C GLU A 43 -13.69 -7.94 -18.93
N ILE A 44 -12.86 -7.04 -18.41
CA ILE A 44 -13.03 -6.45 -17.10
C ILE A 44 -12.73 -4.96 -17.15
N ILE A 45 -13.55 -4.17 -16.45
CA ILE A 45 -13.35 -2.73 -16.25
C ILE A 45 -13.17 -2.50 -14.76
N LEU A 46 -12.15 -1.74 -14.41
CA LEU A 46 -11.77 -1.50 -13.02
C LEU A 46 -11.14 -0.13 -12.83
N GLU A 47 -11.20 0.35 -11.59
CA GLU A 47 -10.52 1.55 -11.14
C GLU A 47 -9.23 1.18 -10.41
N ARG A 48 -8.17 1.93 -10.68
CA ARG A 48 -6.91 1.82 -9.94
C ARG A 48 -6.45 3.19 -9.44
N ARG A 49 -5.79 3.20 -8.28
CA ARG A 49 -5.08 4.37 -7.80
C ARG A 49 -3.78 4.53 -8.59
N ALA A 50 -3.55 5.73 -9.12
CA ALA A 50 -2.33 6.13 -9.80
C ALA A 50 -1.80 7.43 -9.21
N GLU A 51 -0.60 7.80 -9.60
CA GLU A 51 -0.05 9.10 -9.24
C GLU A 51 -0.92 10.22 -9.85
N GLY A 52 -1.39 11.12 -8.98
CA GLY A 52 -2.29 12.20 -9.40
C GLY A 52 -3.78 11.85 -9.48
N GLY A 53 -4.21 10.63 -9.10
CA GLY A 53 -5.65 10.32 -9.05
C GLY A 53 -6.04 8.88 -9.31
N VAL A 54 -7.19 8.70 -9.95
CA VAL A 54 -7.79 7.40 -10.27
C VAL A 54 -7.80 7.21 -11.79
N GLN A 55 -7.45 6.01 -12.23
CA GLN A 55 -7.53 5.60 -13.62
C GLN A 55 -8.58 4.50 -13.77
N VAL A 56 -9.45 4.64 -14.74
CA VAL A 56 -10.38 3.58 -15.17
C VAL A 56 -9.76 2.83 -16.34
N LEU A 57 -9.58 1.53 -16.18
CA LEU A 57 -8.93 0.67 -17.17
C LEU A 57 -9.86 -0.45 -17.60
N LYS A 58 -9.83 -0.75 -18.90
CA LYS A 58 -10.48 -1.92 -19.49
C LYS A 58 -9.39 -2.88 -19.97
N THR A 59 -9.53 -4.15 -19.65
CA THR A 59 -8.59 -5.19 -20.11
C THR A 59 -9.28 -6.52 -20.35
N LYS A 60 -8.53 -7.46 -20.91
CA LYS A 60 -8.99 -8.83 -21.19
C LYS A 60 -8.61 -9.81 -20.08
N LEU A 61 -9.42 -10.84 -19.93
CA LEU A 61 -9.16 -11.99 -19.08
C LEU A 61 -8.38 -13.08 -19.87
N PRO A 62 -7.49 -13.84 -19.21
CA PRO A 62 -7.17 -13.81 -17.79
C PRO A 62 -6.24 -12.67 -17.42
N CYS A 63 -6.41 -12.13 -16.21
CA CYS A 63 -5.51 -11.14 -15.64
C CYS A 63 -5.25 -11.40 -14.15
N LEU A 64 -4.18 -10.82 -13.62
CA LEU A 64 -3.90 -10.75 -12.20
C LEU A 64 -4.16 -9.32 -11.70
N ILE A 65 -4.87 -9.22 -10.60
CA ILE A 65 -5.28 -7.95 -9.99
C ILE A 65 -4.69 -7.89 -8.58
N THR A 66 -3.97 -6.82 -8.25
CA THR A 66 -3.60 -6.54 -6.86
C THR A 66 -4.55 -5.50 -6.28
N MET A 67 -5.25 -5.90 -5.20
CA MET A 67 -6.31 -5.10 -4.58
C MET A 67 -5.74 -4.20 -3.50
N LEU A 68 -6.27 -2.98 -3.42
CA LEU A 68 -6.03 -2.06 -2.33
C LEU A 68 -6.85 -2.44 -1.09
N GLU A 69 -6.37 -2.02 0.06
CA GLU A 69 -7.13 -2.02 1.30
C GLU A 69 -8.39 -1.15 1.17
N GLY A 70 -9.45 -1.56 1.82
CA GLY A 70 -10.73 -0.84 1.81
C GLY A 70 -11.58 -1.03 0.55
N SER A 71 -11.17 -1.90 -0.39
CA SER A 71 -11.97 -2.23 -1.57
C SER A 71 -13.25 -3.00 -1.27
N ASN A 72 -13.33 -3.61 -0.10
CA ASN A 72 -14.52 -4.27 0.44
C ASN A 72 -14.49 -4.28 1.97
N GLU A 73 -15.64 -4.51 2.59
CA GLU A 73 -15.73 -4.74 4.02
C GLU A 73 -15.36 -6.19 4.36
N VAL A 74 -14.55 -6.36 5.39
CA VAL A 74 -14.15 -7.68 5.87
C VAL A 74 -15.33 -8.32 6.60
N ARG A 75 -15.80 -9.45 6.10
CA ARG A 75 -16.83 -10.23 6.79
C ARG A 75 -16.26 -10.84 8.07
N ARG A 76 -16.89 -10.49 9.19
CA ARG A 76 -16.55 -11.09 10.49
C ARG A 76 -17.10 -12.51 10.59
N GLY A 77 -16.31 -13.39 11.21
CA GLY A 77 -16.73 -14.74 11.51
C GLY A 77 -17.76 -14.79 12.64
N THR A 78 -18.62 -15.80 12.60
CA THR A 78 -19.53 -16.17 13.69
C THR A 78 -18.76 -16.88 14.81
N ILE A 79 -19.44 -17.15 15.95
CA ILE A 79 -18.87 -17.98 17.01
C ILE A 79 -18.52 -19.38 16.48
N ASP A 80 -19.40 -19.98 15.68
CA ASP A 80 -19.15 -21.29 15.07
C ASP A 80 -17.94 -21.29 14.14
N ASP A 81 -17.76 -20.21 13.38
CA ASP A 81 -16.55 -20.03 12.54
C ASP A 81 -15.28 -19.96 13.39
N SER A 82 -15.34 -19.25 14.52
CA SER A 82 -14.22 -19.14 15.47
C SER A 82 -13.88 -20.50 16.10
N LEU A 83 -14.88 -21.26 16.49
CA LEU A 83 -14.70 -22.61 17.04
C LEU A 83 -14.15 -23.59 15.98
N ARG A 84 -14.63 -23.49 14.74
CA ARG A 84 -14.10 -24.27 13.62
C ARG A 84 -12.64 -23.93 13.35
N ALA A 85 -12.30 -22.65 13.33
CA ALA A 85 -10.94 -22.17 13.12
C ALA A 85 -9.99 -22.64 14.24
N ALA A 86 -10.43 -22.58 15.51
CA ALA A 86 -9.63 -23.05 16.65
C ALA A 86 -9.33 -24.57 16.61
N ARG A 87 -10.18 -25.34 15.94
CA ARG A 87 -10.02 -26.79 15.77
C ARG A 87 -9.37 -27.19 14.45
N ALA A 88 -9.19 -26.22 13.55
CA ALA A 88 -8.62 -26.47 12.24
C ALA A 88 -7.15 -26.87 12.34
N GLN A 89 -6.79 -27.92 11.63
CA GLN A 89 -5.43 -28.37 11.54
C GLN A 89 -4.68 -27.53 10.51
N ILE A 90 -3.64 -26.83 10.96
CA ILE A 90 -2.78 -26.05 10.06
C ILE A 90 -1.79 -26.98 9.40
N VAL A 91 -1.89 -27.12 8.07
CA VAL A 91 -0.96 -27.94 7.30
C VAL A 91 0.38 -27.20 7.17
N THR A 92 1.44 -27.84 7.64
CA THR A 92 2.81 -27.33 7.51
C THR A 92 3.57 -28.18 6.51
N TRP A 93 4.11 -27.54 5.47
CA TRP A 93 4.94 -28.19 4.46
C TRP A 93 6.41 -27.87 4.68
N SER A 94 7.23 -28.91 4.63
CA SER A 94 8.67 -28.80 4.49
C SER A 94 9.06 -28.70 3.01
N ALA A 95 10.33 -28.41 2.74
CA ALA A 95 10.85 -28.45 1.36
C ALA A 95 10.67 -29.82 0.69
N LYS A 96 10.70 -30.90 1.48
CA LYS A 96 10.47 -32.27 0.99
C LYS A 96 9.00 -32.46 0.58
N ASP A 97 8.06 -31.97 1.38
CA ASP A 97 6.63 -32.08 1.10
C ASP A 97 6.23 -31.25 -0.14
N ALA A 98 6.95 -30.17 -0.38
CA ALA A 98 6.80 -29.31 -1.56
C ALA A 98 7.59 -29.82 -2.78
N GLU A 99 8.24 -30.99 -2.68
CA GLU A 99 9.05 -31.62 -3.75
C GLU A 99 10.12 -30.70 -4.35
N ILE A 100 10.74 -29.85 -3.52
CA ILE A 100 11.78 -28.91 -3.97
C ILE A 100 13.09 -29.69 -4.14
N ALA A 101 13.48 -29.90 -5.40
CA ALA A 101 14.68 -30.66 -5.75
C ALA A 101 15.98 -29.93 -5.38
N ASP A 102 16.01 -28.61 -5.49
CA ASP A 102 17.23 -27.81 -5.28
C ASP A 102 17.08 -26.92 -4.03
N LEU A 103 17.54 -27.41 -2.91
CA LEU A 103 17.51 -26.68 -1.63
C LEU A 103 18.44 -25.46 -1.59
N THR A 104 19.39 -25.35 -2.52
CA THR A 104 20.30 -24.19 -2.56
C THR A 104 19.59 -22.91 -2.97
N LYS A 105 18.42 -23.04 -3.62
CA LYS A 105 17.54 -21.93 -4.01
C LYS A 105 16.54 -21.51 -2.92
N CYS A 106 16.59 -22.13 -1.75
CA CYS A 106 15.67 -21.90 -0.66
C CYS A 106 16.32 -21.14 0.50
N GLY A 107 15.47 -20.45 1.27
CA GLY A 107 15.89 -19.72 2.48
C GLY A 107 16.85 -18.58 2.20
N LEU A 108 17.60 -18.19 3.23
CA LEU A 108 18.52 -17.06 3.16
C LEU A 108 19.65 -17.26 2.14
N LYS A 109 20.10 -18.49 1.94
CA LYS A 109 21.19 -18.81 0.97
C LYS A 109 20.70 -18.70 -0.47
N GLY A 110 19.44 -18.99 -0.72
CA GLY A 110 18.83 -18.90 -2.05
C GLY A 110 18.25 -17.52 -2.39
N SER A 111 18.22 -16.58 -1.43
CA SER A 111 17.71 -15.24 -1.65
C SER A 111 18.71 -14.38 -2.42
N PRO A 112 18.29 -13.71 -3.50
CA PRO A 112 19.13 -12.73 -4.21
C PRO A 112 19.34 -11.44 -3.39
N THR A 113 18.58 -11.25 -2.32
CA THR A 113 18.67 -10.08 -1.43
C THR A 113 18.97 -10.52 0.00
N ILE A 114 19.87 -9.82 0.65
CA ILE A 114 20.26 -10.09 2.02
C ILE A 114 20.07 -8.81 2.84
N VAL A 115 19.44 -8.93 4.01
CA VAL A 115 19.36 -7.83 4.97
C VAL A 115 20.76 -7.54 5.51
N LYS A 116 21.35 -6.42 5.12
CA LYS A 116 22.70 -6.04 5.51
C LYS A 116 22.75 -5.51 6.93
N LYS A 117 21.76 -4.73 7.33
CA LYS A 117 21.69 -4.09 8.65
C LYS A 117 20.26 -3.79 9.05
N VAL A 118 19.92 -4.06 10.27
CA VAL A 118 18.65 -3.62 10.90
C VAL A 118 19.01 -2.56 11.93
N PHE A 119 18.29 -1.45 11.92
CA PHE A 119 18.46 -0.37 12.89
C PHE A 119 17.12 0.24 13.25
N ALA A 120 17.00 0.69 14.48
CA ALA A 120 15.81 1.45 14.89
C ALA A 120 15.85 2.84 14.25
N PRO A 121 14.72 3.37 13.79
CA PRO A 121 14.64 4.76 13.36
C PRO A 121 15.13 5.69 14.47
N THR A 122 15.86 6.72 14.09
CA THR A 122 16.29 7.74 15.06
C THR A 122 15.03 8.39 15.65
N PRO A 123 14.86 8.40 16.98
CA PRO A 123 13.73 9.08 17.59
C PRO A 123 13.67 10.53 17.14
N ARG A 124 12.50 11.02 16.84
CA ARG A 124 12.31 12.46 16.57
C ARG A 124 12.66 13.23 17.83
N THR A 125 13.71 14.00 17.77
CA THR A 125 14.14 14.89 18.86
C THR A 125 13.39 16.22 18.81
N ASP A 126 12.87 16.59 17.65
CA ASP A 126 12.09 17.80 17.47
C ASP A 126 10.73 17.64 18.15
N ARG A 127 10.52 18.40 19.18
CA ARG A 127 9.22 18.52 19.84
C ARG A 127 8.35 19.53 19.08
N ALA A 128 7.03 19.34 19.14
CA ALA A 128 6.10 20.33 18.65
C ALA A 128 6.33 21.65 19.39
N LYS A 129 6.47 22.74 18.64
CA LYS A 129 6.56 24.09 19.23
C LYS A 129 5.15 24.54 19.56
N LEU A 130 4.89 24.71 20.85
CA LEU A 130 3.65 25.35 21.32
C LEU A 130 3.73 26.84 21.00
N ILE A 131 2.69 27.36 20.38
CA ILE A 131 2.51 28.77 20.10
C ILE A 131 1.54 29.30 21.14
N GLU A 132 1.98 30.26 21.94
CA GLU A 132 1.12 30.90 22.95
C GLU A 132 -0.06 31.57 22.26
N PRO A 133 -1.28 31.38 22.75
CA PRO A 133 -2.44 32.01 22.16
C PRO A 133 -2.35 33.55 22.33
N GLY A 134 -2.62 34.25 21.25
CA GLY A 134 -2.74 35.71 21.30
C GLY A 134 -4.01 36.19 22.04
N LYS A 135 -4.17 37.49 22.19
CA LYS A 135 -5.36 38.09 22.85
C LYS A 135 -6.64 37.84 22.05
N THR A 136 -6.53 37.68 20.75
CA THR A 136 -7.62 37.38 19.84
C THR A 136 -7.29 36.15 18.98
N ALA A 137 -8.31 35.58 18.34
CA ALA A 137 -8.12 34.49 17.39
C ALA A 137 -7.24 34.93 16.21
N GLY A 138 -7.31 36.19 15.77
CA GLY A 138 -6.49 36.77 14.74
C GLY A 138 -5.00 36.78 15.12
N ASP A 139 -4.67 37.28 16.32
CA ASP A 139 -3.30 37.31 16.82
C ASP A 139 -2.68 35.91 16.90
N THR A 140 -3.49 34.94 17.29
CA THR A 140 -3.07 33.52 17.35
C THR A 140 -2.79 32.96 15.96
N ALA A 141 -3.64 33.28 14.99
CA ALA A 141 -3.47 32.86 13.59
C ALA A 141 -2.22 33.50 12.96
N GLU A 142 -1.98 34.80 13.19
CA GLU A 142 -0.76 35.49 12.74
C GLU A 142 0.50 34.85 13.33
N ALA A 143 0.51 34.58 14.62
CA ALA A 143 1.64 33.93 15.28
C ALA A 143 1.92 32.52 14.73
N MET A 144 0.85 31.75 14.42
CA MET A 144 0.98 30.44 13.79
C MET A 144 1.56 30.55 12.37
N ILE A 145 1.00 31.42 11.55
CA ILE A 145 1.46 31.64 10.17
C ILE A 145 2.92 32.11 10.15
N GLY A 146 3.27 33.07 10.98
CA GLY A 146 4.65 33.55 11.12
C GLY A 146 5.62 32.45 11.56
N ALA A 147 5.21 31.57 12.48
CA ALA A 147 6.03 30.46 12.90
C ALA A 147 6.21 29.39 11.80
N ILE A 148 5.22 29.17 10.94
CA ILE A 148 5.28 28.26 9.79
C ILE A 148 6.22 28.83 8.74
N PHE A 149 6.07 30.09 8.37
CA PHE A 149 6.91 30.74 7.36
C PHE A 149 8.37 30.90 7.82
N ALA A 150 8.60 31.21 9.07
CA ALA A 150 9.96 31.23 9.64
C ALA A 150 10.67 29.86 9.52
N ARG A 151 9.90 28.77 9.45
CA ARG A 151 10.44 27.41 9.29
C ARG A 151 10.56 26.98 7.81
N SER A 152 9.82 27.59 6.92
CA SER A 152 9.78 27.28 5.49
C SER A 152 9.57 28.55 4.66
N ALA A 153 10.67 29.29 4.40
CA ALA A 153 10.63 30.52 3.62
C ALA A 153 10.10 30.30 2.19
N SER A 154 10.34 29.14 1.59
CA SER A 154 9.81 28.81 0.26
C SER A 154 8.28 28.76 0.23
N LEU A 155 7.65 28.34 1.32
CA LEU A 155 6.19 28.26 1.40
C LEU A 155 5.55 29.66 1.39
N GLU A 156 6.17 30.63 2.03
CA GLU A 156 5.73 32.03 2.00
C GLU A 156 5.77 32.62 0.60
N GLU A 157 6.88 32.37 -0.14
CA GLU A 157 7.01 32.80 -1.52
C GLU A 157 5.98 32.16 -2.45
N ASP A 158 5.73 30.84 -2.30
CA ASP A 158 4.78 30.12 -3.12
C ASP A 158 3.35 30.59 -2.86
N MET A 159 2.98 30.82 -1.59
CA MET A 159 1.66 31.34 -1.24
C MET A 159 1.46 32.78 -1.73
N THR A 160 2.51 33.61 -1.69
CA THR A 160 2.45 35.00 -2.20
C THR A 160 2.25 35.01 -3.72
N LYS A 161 2.94 34.11 -4.46
CA LYS A 161 2.75 33.94 -5.90
C LYS A 161 1.36 33.49 -6.27
N LEU A 162 0.79 32.54 -5.50
CA LEU A 162 -0.58 32.08 -5.70
C LEU A 162 -1.61 33.17 -5.44
N ALA A 163 -1.41 34.01 -4.41
CA ALA A 163 -2.32 35.11 -4.09
C ALA A 163 -2.25 36.26 -5.11
N SER A 164 -1.10 36.45 -5.75
CA SER A 164 -0.91 37.52 -6.78
C SER A 164 -1.34 37.10 -8.19
N GLY A 165 -1.69 35.84 -8.40
CA GLY A 165 -2.15 35.27 -9.69
C GLY A 165 -3.67 35.21 -9.88
N PHE A 166 -4.45 35.79 -8.94
CA PHE A 166 -5.89 35.99 -9.04
C PHE A 166 -6.25 37.45 -9.30
#